data_810145c0120355693ffc744caf7c784d
#
_entry.id   810145c0120355693ffc744caf7c784d
#
_cell.length_a   1.000
_cell.length_b   1.000
_cell.length_c   1.000
_cell.angle_alpha   90.00
_cell.angle_beta   90.00
_cell.angle_gamma   90.00
#
_symmetry.space_group_name_H-M   'P 1'
#
loop_
_entity.id
_entity.type
_entity.pdbx_description
1 polymer ?
#
loop_
_entity_poly.entity_id
_entity_poly.type
_entity_poly.pdbx_seq_one_letter_code
_entity_poly.pdbx_strand_id
1 'polypeptide(L)'
;MVVGAGPNGLMAAAVLARAGRRVLVLEASTTPGGGTRTSALVRSDVLHDVCSAIHPLALASPAFRRFADDGSLAAHGLDWVHPGVPVAHPLDGGRAAVLERSVDDTATGLGADAAAYRGLMRPFVDAGFALTDGLLSPLQLPPPHPGHLARFGWSGIRSARGLARSRFDGDEAQALFAGLAAHSLLSLRSPSTAAYGLVLGVLGHLVGWPMARGGSQRIADALVGIIEAAGGVVECDCRVGSLAELPPSSDVVLDLTPRQVLAVLGERAPSRYARALRRFRYGPGVVKLDWVLDGPIPWTNTRCSEAGTVHLGGTFDEIARSESDVVAGRHPERPYVLIAQQTLFDRTRAPEGVEAVWGYCHVPNGSTLDMTDRIEAQVERFAPGFRDRIVDRHVMTTPAMHAYNENYIGGDINGGAGDIRQFVARPTWGLHPWRTPVDGVWICSASTPPGGGVHGMGGLHAANDLLARRS
;
A
#
# COMPACT_ATOMS: atom_id res chain seq x y z
N MET A 1 -12.18 -5.74 22.06
CA MET A 1 -11.71 -6.75 21.11
C MET A 1 -11.37 -6.14 19.77
N VAL A 2 -10.45 -6.76 19.02
CA VAL A 2 -10.12 -6.37 17.65
C VAL A 2 -10.34 -7.59 16.76
N VAL A 3 -11.08 -7.44 15.66
CA VAL A 3 -11.35 -8.51 14.68
C VAL A 3 -10.59 -8.21 13.40
N GLY A 4 -9.65 -9.09 13.07
CA GLY A 4 -8.68 -8.97 12.00
C GLY A 4 -7.34 -8.43 12.50
N ALA A 5 -6.27 -9.17 12.21
CA ALA A 5 -4.89 -8.84 12.56
C ALA A 5 -4.10 -8.31 11.34
N GLY A 6 -4.73 -7.51 10.49
CA GLY A 6 -4.05 -6.70 9.49
C GLY A 6 -3.31 -5.52 10.13
N PRO A 7 -2.48 -4.76 9.38
CA PRO A 7 -1.68 -3.66 9.94
C PRO A 7 -2.50 -2.61 10.70
N ASN A 8 -3.73 -2.34 10.29
CA ASN A 8 -4.59 -1.40 10.99
C ASN A 8 -5.19 -2.01 12.27
N GLY A 9 -5.63 -3.26 12.24
CA GLY A 9 -6.14 -3.97 13.42
C GLY A 9 -5.07 -4.13 14.49
N LEU A 10 -3.87 -4.56 14.10
CA LEU A 10 -2.72 -4.68 15.00
C LEU A 10 -2.30 -3.30 15.56
N MET A 11 -2.32 -2.24 14.75
CA MET A 11 -2.03 -0.90 15.21
C MET A 11 -3.07 -0.41 16.23
N ALA A 12 -4.37 -0.66 15.99
CA ALA A 12 -5.43 -0.33 16.94
C ALA A 12 -5.23 -1.10 18.26
N ALA A 13 -4.95 -2.39 18.17
CA ALA A 13 -4.69 -3.25 19.32
C ALA A 13 -3.48 -2.76 20.15
N ALA A 14 -2.36 -2.44 19.48
CA ALA A 14 -1.15 -1.94 20.15
C ALA A 14 -1.40 -0.61 20.88
N VAL A 15 -2.11 0.33 20.24
CA VAL A 15 -2.48 1.62 20.86
C VAL A 15 -3.38 1.41 22.08
N LEU A 16 -4.39 0.56 21.98
CA LEU A 16 -5.32 0.26 23.08
C LEU A 16 -4.63 -0.48 24.23
N ALA A 17 -3.78 -1.47 23.94
CA ALA A 17 -3.02 -2.21 24.96
C ALA A 17 -2.06 -1.30 25.72
N ARG A 18 -1.32 -0.43 25.03
CA ARG A 18 -0.43 0.58 25.63
C ARG A 18 -1.19 1.64 26.45
N ALA A 19 -2.48 1.83 26.17
CA ALA A 19 -3.37 2.69 26.98
C ALA A 19 -3.98 1.93 28.18
N GLY A 20 -3.51 0.73 28.52
CA GLY A 20 -3.96 -0.07 29.67
C GLY A 20 -5.30 -0.79 29.46
N ARG A 21 -5.78 -0.92 28.21
CA ARG A 21 -6.99 -1.70 27.92
C ARG A 21 -6.63 -3.18 27.78
N ARG A 22 -7.50 -4.07 28.28
CA ARG A 22 -7.40 -5.50 27.98
C ARG A 22 -7.77 -5.73 26.54
N VAL A 23 -6.86 -6.25 25.74
CA VAL A 23 -7.03 -6.43 24.29
C VAL A 23 -6.98 -7.91 23.95
N LEU A 24 -7.96 -8.38 23.16
CA LEU A 24 -7.96 -9.64 22.44
C LEU A 24 -8.10 -9.34 20.96
N VAL A 25 -7.16 -9.83 20.16
CA VAL A 25 -7.20 -9.78 18.68
C VAL A 25 -7.59 -11.16 18.17
N LEU A 26 -8.58 -11.24 17.29
CA LEU A 26 -9.02 -12.47 16.63
C LEU A 26 -8.72 -12.38 15.13
N GLU A 27 -7.90 -13.30 14.63
CA GLU A 27 -7.51 -13.40 13.23
C GLU A 27 -8.04 -14.70 12.60
N ALA A 28 -8.65 -14.57 11.43
CA ALA A 28 -9.23 -15.72 10.73
C ALA A 28 -8.18 -16.66 10.12
N SER A 29 -7.00 -16.14 9.81
CA SER A 29 -5.91 -16.92 9.21
C SER A 29 -5.02 -17.54 10.28
N THR A 30 -4.16 -18.48 9.87
CA THR A 30 -3.17 -19.15 10.73
C THR A 30 -2.07 -18.23 11.25
N THR A 31 -1.88 -17.06 10.61
CA THR A 31 -0.85 -16.08 10.99
C THR A 31 -1.42 -14.65 10.92
N PRO A 32 -0.99 -13.74 11.82
CA PRO A 32 -1.36 -12.33 11.74
C PRO A 32 -0.64 -11.66 10.56
N GLY A 33 -1.06 -10.44 10.20
CA GLY A 33 -0.36 -9.59 9.23
C GLY A 33 -1.21 -9.14 8.05
N GLY A 34 -2.32 -9.85 7.71
CA GLY A 34 -3.15 -9.44 6.59
C GLY A 34 -2.31 -9.29 5.30
N GLY A 35 -2.22 -8.06 4.76
CA GLY A 35 -1.42 -7.76 3.56
C GLY A 35 0.09 -7.71 3.76
N THR A 36 0.60 -7.80 5.00
CA THR A 36 2.05 -7.77 5.30
C THR A 36 2.62 -9.15 5.60
N ARG A 37 1.93 -10.24 5.26
CA ARG A 37 2.47 -11.59 5.43
C ARG A 37 3.60 -11.87 4.46
N THR A 38 4.56 -12.67 4.92
CA THR A 38 5.65 -13.23 4.11
C THR A 38 5.57 -14.74 4.17
N SER A 39 5.77 -15.42 3.05
CA SER A 39 5.64 -16.88 2.96
C SER A 39 6.60 -17.47 1.90
N ALA A 40 6.91 -18.75 2.07
CA ALA A 40 7.60 -19.55 1.07
C ALA A 40 6.61 -20.00 -0.02
N LEU A 41 6.33 -19.11 -0.99
CA LEU A 41 5.29 -19.33 -1.99
C LEU A 41 5.70 -20.23 -3.15
N VAL A 42 6.99 -20.20 -3.52
CA VAL A 42 7.54 -20.93 -4.67
C VAL A 42 8.39 -22.10 -4.18
N ARG A 43 9.37 -21.83 -3.34
CA ARG A 43 10.29 -22.80 -2.74
C ARG A 43 10.32 -22.62 -1.22
N SER A 44 10.51 -23.70 -0.47
CA SER A 44 10.50 -23.70 0.99
C SER A 44 11.61 -22.88 1.64
N ASP A 45 12.70 -22.62 0.91
CA ASP A 45 13.88 -21.85 1.34
C ASP A 45 13.93 -20.44 0.76
N VAL A 46 12.85 -19.97 0.09
CA VAL A 46 12.76 -18.64 -0.52
C VAL A 46 11.52 -17.89 -0.01
N LEU A 47 11.74 -16.75 0.61
CA LEU A 47 10.68 -15.94 1.23
C LEU A 47 10.19 -14.83 0.30
N HIS A 48 8.89 -14.83 0.02
CA HIS A 48 8.20 -13.80 -0.74
C HIS A 48 7.19 -13.05 0.13
N ASP A 49 7.09 -11.73 -0.08
CA ASP A 49 6.00 -10.94 0.52
C ASP A 49 4.71 -11.22 -0.24
N VAL A 50 3.68 -11.70 0.45
CA VAL A 50 2.46 -12.17 -0.20
C VAL A 50 1.70 -11.06 -0.89
N CYS A 51 1.69 -9.83 -0.31
CA CYS A 51 1.04 -8.68 -0.93
C CYS A 51 1.93 -7.44 -0.88
N SER A 52 2.03 -6.76 0.24
CA SER A 52 2.81 -5.53 0.39
C SER A 52 4.28 -5.85 0.67
N ALA A 53 5.20 -5.28 -0.10
CA ALA A 53 6.64 -5.55 0.02
C ALA A 53 7.47 -4.30 0.37
N ILE A 54 6.99 -3.11 0.01
CA ILE A 54 7.71 -1.84 0.13
C ILE A 54 6.87 -0.85 0.94
N HIS A 55 7.49 -0.17 1.92
CA HIS A 55 6.75 0.46 3.01
C HIS A 55 7.10 1.94 3.29
N PRO A 56 7.12 2.84 2.29
CA PRO A 56 7.39 4.26 2.54
C PRO A 56 6.34 4.91 3.44
N LEU A 57 5.07 4.51 3.32
CA LEU A 57 3.99 5.00 4.16
C LEU A 57 4.14 4.58 5.62
N ALA A 58 4.70 3.40 5.92
CA ALA A 58 4.93 2.98 7.29
C ALA A 58 5.92 3.93 7.99
N LEU A 59 7.08 4.19 7.36
CA LEU A 59 8.09 5.08 7.96
C LEU A 59 7.61 6.51 8.13
N ALA A 60 6.79 7.00 7.21
CA ALA A 60 6.26 8.37 7.29
C ALA A 60 5.04 8.51 8.21
N SER A 61 4.39 7.41 8.56
CA SER A 61 3.14 7.42 9.33
C SER A 61 3.33 7.84 10.78
N PRO A 62 2.51 8.78 11.31
CA PRO A 62 2.47 9.08 12.74
C PRO A 62 2.22 7.86 13.62
N ALA A 63 1.43 6.88 13.12
CA ALA A 63 1.12 5.67 13.88
C ALA A 63 2.37 4.81 14.11
N PHE A 64 3.17 4.57 13.07
CA PHE A 64 4.40 3.80 13.19
C PHE A 64 5.52 4.60 13.86
N ARG A 65 5.66 5.91 13.56
CA ARG A 65 6.66 6.77 14.22
C ARG A 65 6.49 6.78 15.74
N ARG A 66 5.26 6.77 16.25
CA ARG A 66 4.98 6.68 17.68
C ARG A 66 5.70 5.51 18.37
N PHE A 67 5.74 4.34 17.73
CA PHE A 67 6.40 3.13 18.25
C PHE A 67 7.85 2.98 17.78
N ALA A 68 8.26 3.70 16.75
CA ALA A 68 9.65 3.78 16.33
C ALA A 68 10.44 4.72 17.25
N ASP A 69 9.87 5.88 17.61
CA ASP A 69 10.51 6.91 18.41
C ASP A 69 10.80 6.44 19.85
N ASP A 70 9.95 5.55 20.40
CA ASP A 70 10.18 4.92 21.72
C ASP A 70 10.99 3.61 21.65
N GLY A 71 11.45 3.22 20.45
CA GLY A 71 12.24 2.01 20.22
C GLY A 71 11.46 0.70 20.23
N SER A 72 10.13 0.74 20.43
CA SER A 72 9.32 -0.48 20.59
C SER A 72 9.35 -1.38 19.34
N LEU A 73 9.28 -0.81 18.12
CA LEU A 73 9.33 -1.61 16.90
C LEU A 73 10.65 -2.35 16.75
N ALA A 74 11.78 -1.68 16.99
CA ALA A 74 13.11 -2.28 16.92
C ALA A 74 13.33 -3.33 18.01
N ALA A 75 12.84 -3.08 19.22
CA ALA A 75 12.91 -4.04 20.34
C ALA A 75 12.18 -5.36 20.04
N HIS A 76 11.16 -5.31 19.18
CA HIS A 76 10.43 -6.49 18.70
C HIS A 76 10.86 -6.96 17.30
N GLY A 77 12.08 -6.58 16.85
CA GLY A 77 12.74 -7.17 15.69
C GLY A 77 12.38 -6.56 14.33
N LEU A 78 11.73 -5.40 14.29
CA LEU A 78 11.51 -4.69 13.02
C LEU A 78 12.76 -3.87 12.67
N ASP A 79 13.42 -4.26 11.60
CA ASP A 79 14.56 -3.56 11.00
C ASP A 79 14.24 -3.22 9.53
N TRP A 80 14.73 -2.06 9.07
CA TRP A 80 14.44 -1.57 7.73
C TRP A 80 15.67 -1.62 6.84
N VAL A 81 15.49 -2.18 5.65
CA VAL A 81 16.48 -2.16 4.57
C VAL A 81 16.13 -1.04 3.62
N HIS A 82 17.09 -0.16 3.36
CA HIS A 82 16.94 0.97 2.46
C HIS A 82 17.73 0.72 1.18
N PRO A 83 17.07 0.43 0.04
CA PRO A 83 17.71 0.45 -1.26
C PRO A 83 18.34 1.83 -1.55
N GLY A 84 19.46 1.85 -2.25
CA GLY A 84 20.15 3.09 -2.61
C GLY A 84 19.28 4.02 -3.45
N VAL A 85 18.48 3.43 -4.32
CA VAL A 85 17.50 4.11 -5.19
C VAL A 85 16.08 3.67 -4.78
N PRO A 86 15.17 4.59 -4.44
CA PRO A 86 13.76 4.26 -4.17
C PRO A 86 13.06 3.60 -5.35
N VAL A 87 13.08 4.26 -6.52
CA VAL A 87 12.33 3.81 -7.71
C VAL A 87 13.13 4.04 -8.97
N ALA A 88 13.12 3.08 -9.89
CA ALA A 88 13.53 3.25 -11.27
C ALA A 88 12.36 3.00 -12.23
N HIS A 89 12.37 3.69 -13.36
CA HIS A 89 11.40 3.54 -14.44
C HIS A 89 12.14 3.44 -15.79
N PRO A 90 12.37 2.22 -16.29
CA PRO A 90 13.03 2.03 -17.58
C PRO A 90 12.12 2.43 -18.75
N LEU A 91 12.76 2.96 -19.78
CA LEU A 91 12.18 3.34 -21.05
C LEU A 91 12.89 2.57 -22.18
N ASP A 92 12.26 2.50 -23.34
CA ASP A 92 12.89 1.88 -24.51
C ASP A 92 14.23 2.57 -24.87
N GLY A 93 15.13 1.81 -25.48
CA GLY A 93 16.47 2.29 -25.86
C GLY A 93 17.46 2.37 -24.69
N GLY A 94 17.23 1.64 -23.60
CA GLY A 94 18.14 1.55 -22.46
C GLY A 94 18.13 2.80 -21.56
N ARG A 95 17.21 3.73 -21.76
CA ARG A 95 16.99 4.89 -20.89
C ARG A 95 16.28 4.46 -19.60
N ALA A 96 16.44 5.25 -18.54
CA ALA A 96 15.65 5.10 -17.32
C ALA A 96 15.51 6.45 -16.61
N ALA A 97 14.34 6.71 -16.06
CA ALA A 97 14.13 7.75 -15.08
C ALA A 97 14.30 7.16 -13.68
N VAL A 98 15.03 7.85 -12.80
CA VAL A 98 15.35 7.36 -11.46
C VAL A 98 14.91 8.37 -10.42
N LEU A 99 14.16 7.89 -9.41
CA LEU A 99 13.84 8.65 -8.21
C LEU A 99 14.95 8.40 -7.19
N GLU A 100 15.78 9.42 -6.96
CA GLU A 100 16.83 9.40 -5.93
C GLU A 100 16.28 9.87 -4.57
N ARG A 101 17.05 9.64 -3.51
CA ARG A 101 16.74 10.24 -2.19
C ARG A 101 16.84 11.78 -2.24
N SER A 102 17.75 12.31 -2.99
CA SER A 102 17.94 13.74 -3.22
C SER A 102 17.00 14.24 -4.33
N VAL A 103 16.30 15.36 -4.06
CA VAL A 103 15.53 16.07 -5.09
C VAL A 103 16.43 16.58 -6.20
N ASP A 104 17.65 17.02 -5.86
CA ASP A 104 18.60 17.56 -6.84
C ASP A 104 19.17 16.48 -7.74
N ASP A 105 19.48 15.30 -7.18
CA ASP A 105 20.03 14.19 -7.97
C ASP A 105 18.97 13.64 -8.94
N THR A 106 17.71 13.45 -8.45
CA THR A 106 16.58 13.13 -9.34
C THR A 106 16.43 14.14 -10.45
N ALA A 107 16.39 15.43 -10.10
CA ALA A 107 16.22 16.50 -11.08
C ALA A 107 17.34 16.51 -12.12
N THR A 108 18.59 16.32 -11.69
CA THR A 108 19.75 16.26 -12.59
C THR A 108 19.61 15.12 -13.60
N GLY A 109 19.14 13.94 -13.16
CA GLY A 109 18.86 12.79 -14.02
C GLY A 109 17.73 13.02 -15.02
N LEU A 110 16.83 13.99 -14.77
CA LEU A 110 15.71 14.34 -15.66
C LEU A 110 16.07 15.42 -16.71
N GLY A 111 17.32 15.86 -16.78
CA GLY A 111 17.82 16.73 -17.83
C GLY A 111 17.07 18.07 -17.96
N ALA A 112 16.41 18.30 -19.09
CA ALA A 112 15.70 19.56 -19.37
C ALA A 112 14.58 19.85 -18.36
N ASP A 113 13.97 18.82 -17.75
CA ASP A 113 12.91 18.97 -16.76
C ASP A 113 13.43 19.20 -15.33
N ALA A 114 14.75 19.32 -15.13
CA ALA A 114 15.36 19.46 -13.81
C ALA A 114 14.77 20.61 -12.98
N ALA A 115 14.63 21.78 -13.59
CA ALA A 115 14.06 22.96 -12.92
C ALA A 115 12.58 22.78 -12.57
N ALA A 116 11.81 22.19 -13.48
CA ALA A 116 10.39 21.90 -13.31
C ALA A 116 10.17 20.88 -12.19
N TYR A 117 10.98 19.82 -12.13
CA TYR A 117 10.93 18.82 -11.08
C TYR A 117 11.23 19.42 -9.70
N ARG A 118 12.33 20.19 -9.57
CA ARG A 118 12.66 20.90 -8.32
C ARG A 118 11.54 21.82 -7.89
N GLY A 119 10.99 22.62 -8.80
CA GLY A 119 9.89 23.55 -8.51
C GLY A 119 8.59 22.86 -8.07
N LEU A 120 8.36 21.65 -8.54
CA LEU A 120 7.20 20.84 -8.13
C LEU A 120 7.43 20.15 -6.78
N MET A 121 8.55 19.44 -6.61
CA MET A 121 8.75 18.51 -5.49
C MET A 121 9.33 19.17 -4.23
N ARG A 122 10.30 20.09 -4.39
CA ARG A 122 11.03 20.68 -3.26
C ARG A 122 10.10 21.27 -2.18
N PRO A 123 9.08 22.08 -2.52
CA PRO A 123 8.22 22.65 -1.48
C PRO A 123 7.44 21.64 -0.64
N PHE A 124 7.20 20.45 -1.19
CA PHE A 124 6.53 19.38 -0.46
C PHE A 124 7.52 18.56 0.37
N VAL A 125 8.73 18.36 -0.15
CA VAL A 125 9.81 17.68 0.59
C VAL A 125 10.28 18.55 1.75
N ASP A 126 10.44 19.87 1.54
CA ASP A 126 10.82 20.83 2.60
C ASP A 126 9.75 20.93 3.70
N ALA A 127 8.47 20.71 3.38
CA ALA A 127 7.42 20.61 4.38
C ALA A 127 7.58 19.37 5.31
N GLY A 128 8.34 18.37 4.86
CA GLY A 128 8.68 17.18 5.65
C GLY A 128 7.45 16.42 6.15
N PHE A 129 7.54 15.92 7.36
CA PHE A 129 6.43 15.18 7.98
C PHE A 129 5.19 16.03 8.26
N ALA A 130 5.29 17.36 8.31
CA ALA A 130 4.12 18.21 8.47
C ALA A 130 3.08 18.03 7.34
N LEU A 131 3.54 17.77 6.12
CA LEU A 131 2.66 17.44 5.00
C LEU A 131 2.02 16.07 5.16
N THR A 132 2.80 15.03 5.44
CA THR A 132 2.28 13.66 5.58
C THR A 132 1.35 13.52 6.78
N ASP A 133 1.68 14.18 7.90
CA ASP A 133 0.84 14.20 9.10
C ASP A 133 -0.52 14.86 8.79
N GLY A 134 -0.51 15.97 8.05
CA GLY A 134 -1.74 16.62 7.61
C GLY A 134 -2.60 15.76 6.65
N LEU A 135 -1.96 15.04 5.73
CA LEU A 135 -2.65 14.19 4.75
C LEU A 135 -3.21 12.90 5.38
N LEU A 136 -2.53 12.35 6.37
CA LEU A 136 -2.90 11.11 7.04
C LEU A 136 -3.79 11.33 8.27
N SER A 137 -3.97 12.58 8.71
CA SER A 137 -4.83 12.96 9.84
C SER A 137 -6.31 13.00 9.45
N PRO A 138 -7.22 12.89 10.44
CA PRO A 138 -8.62 13.20 10.23
C PRO A 138 -8.81 14.63 9.72
N LEU A 139 -9.90 14.85 9.00
CA LEU A 139 -10.28 16.20 8.59
C LEU A 139 -10.52 17.07 9.85
N GLN A 140 -9.64 18.02 10.05
CA GLN A 140 -9.73 19.01 11.14
C GLN A 140 -10.02 20.39 10.56
N LEU A 141 -10.75 21.22 11.33
CA LEU A 141 -11.05 22.60 10.94
C LEU A 141 -10.69 23.54 12.10
N PRO A 142 -9.66 24.39 11.97
CA PRO A 142 -8.75 24.52 10.81
C PRO A 142 -7.81 23.28 10.69
N PRO A 143 -7.39 22.92 9.48
CA PRO A 143 -6.44 21.82 9.29
C PRO A 143 -5.06 22.21 9.83
N PRO A 144 -4.26 21.25 10.32
CA PRO A 144 -2.87 21.48 10.65
C PRO A 144 -2.10 21.92 9.39
N HIS A 145 -1.18 22.89 9.55
CA HIS A 145 -0.33 23.37 8.44
C HIS A 145 -1.10 23.75 7.17
N PRO A 146 -2.11 24.67 7.23
CA PRO A 146 -3.06 24.91 6.15
C PRO A 146 -2.39 25.36 4.85
N GLY A 147 -1.25 26.07 4.91
CA GLY A 147 -0.51 26.48 3.72
C GLY A 147 0.08 25.31 2.92
N HIS A 148 0.64 24.30 3.59
CA HIS A 148 1.17 23.10 2.95
C HIS A 148 0.05 22.27 2.32
N LEU A 149 -1.06 22.09 3.03
CA LEU A 149 -2.22 21.35 2.55
C LEU A 149 -2.92 22.05 1.37
N ALA A 150 -3.04 23.38 1.41
CA ALA A 150 -3.62 24.15 0.30
C ALA A 150 -2.75 24.04 -0.96
N ARG A 151 -1.42 24.18 -0.82
CA ARG A 151 -0.49 24.02 -1.94
C ARG A 151 -0.52 22.61 -2.52
N PHE A 152 -0.56 21.59 -1.65
CA PHE A 152 -0.69 20.21 -2.07
C PHE A 152 -2.04 19.97 -2.75
N GLY A 153 -3.14 20.43 -2.18
CA GLY A 153 -4.48 20.29 -2.71
C GLY A 153 -4.61 20.87 -4.12
N TRP A 154 -4.02 22.05 -4.37
CA TRP A 154 -4.02 22.69 -5.70
C TRP A 154 -3.37 21.81 -6.79
N SER A 155 -2.28 21.12 -6.45
CA SER A 155 -1.59 20.21 -7.37
C SER A 155 -2.24 18.82 -7.37
N GLY A 156 -2.57 18.29 -6.21
CA GLY A 156 -3.04 16.93 -6.01
C GLY A 156 -4.45 16.65 -6.53
N ILE A 157 -5.35 17.66 -6.54
CA ILE A 157 -6.71 17.49 -7.08
C ILE A 157 -6.74 17.29 -8.60
N ARG A 158 -5.65 17.64 -9.28
CA ARG A 158 -5.53 17.47 -10.72
C ARG A 158 -5.41 15.99 -11.10
N SER A 159 -5.67 15.69 -12.37
CA SER A 159 -5.28 14.41 -12.94
C SER A 159 -3.76 14.33 -13.09
N ALA A 160 -3.19 13.14 -12.95
CA ALA A 160 -1.76 12.92 -13.17
C ALA A 160 -1.34 13.36 -14.57
N ARG A 161 -2.16 13.05 -15.59
CA ARG A 161 -1.94 13.51 -16.96
C ARG A 161 -1.90 15.05 -17.06
N GLY A 162 -2.87 15.73 -16.46
CA GLY A 162 -2.95 17.19 -16.52
C GLY A 162 -1.79 17.85 -15.81
N LEU A 163 -1.31 17.29 -14.67
CA LEU A 163 -0.18 17.83 -13.97
C LEU A 163 1.12 17.57 -14.75
N ALA A 164 1.40 16.32 -15.15
CA ALA A 164 2.62 15.92 -15.85
C ALA A 164 2.80 16.73 -17.13
N ARG A 165 1.79 16.78 -18.00
CA ARG A 165 1.83 17.52 -19.27
C ARG A 165 2.00 19.03 -19.12
N SER A 166 1.62 19.61 -17.98
CA SER A 166 1.79 21.04 -17.71
C SER A 166 3.12 21.40 -17.06
N ARG A 167 3.89 20.40 -16.63
CA ARG A 167 5.12 20.59 -15.88
C ARG A 167 6.34 20.05 -16.56
N PHE A 168 6.21 18.96 -17.31
CA PHE A 168 7.33 18.22 -17.90
C PHE A 168 7.17 18.10 -19.40
N ASP A 169 8.27 18.30 -20.09
CA ASP A 169 8.36 18.16 -21.55
C ASP A 169 8.97 16.81 -21.94
N GLY A 170 9.89 16.25 -21.14
CA GLY A 170 10.59 15.00 -21.40
C GLY A 170 9.83 13.75 -21.00
N ASP A 171 10.07 12.67 -21.72
CA ASP A 171 9.46 11.36 -21.46
C ASP A 171 9.85 10.81 -20.09
N GLU A 172 11.10 11.00 -19.66
CA GLU A 172 11.64 10.48 -18.40
C GLU A 172 10.86 11.03 -17.19
N ALA A 173 10.68 12.35 -17.11
CA ALA A 173 9.97 12.98 -16.01
C ALA A 173 8.50 12.63 -16.01
N GLN A 174 7.87 12.61 -17.20
CA GLN A 174 6.48 12.22 -17.36
C GLN A 174 6.25 10.76 -16.99
N ALA A 175 7.09 9.83 -17.46
CA ALA A 175 6.98 8.40 -17.20
C ALA A 175 7.21 8.06 -15.72
N LEU A 176 8.22 8.65 -15.09
CA LEU A 176 8.45 8.50 -13.65
C LEU A 176 7.22 8.92 -12.84
N PHE A 177 6.66 10.09 -13.17
CA PHE A 177 5.46 10.59 -12.50
C PHE A 177 4.23 9.71 -12.76
N ALA A 178 4.08 9.17 -14.00
CA ALA A 178 3.00 8.24 -14.34
C ALA A 178 3.09 6.94 -13.53
N GLY A 179 4.29 6.37 -13.41
CA GLY A 179 4.52 5.16 -12.61
C GLY A 179 4.12 5.35 -11.14
N LEU A 180 4.53 6.48 -10.54
CA LEU A 180 4.13 6.82 -9.18
C LEU A 180 2.59 7.02 -9.06
N ALA A 181 1.97 7.69 -10.03
CA ALA A 181 0.53 7.97 -10.01
C ALA A 181 -0.33 6.73 -10.29
N ALA A 182 0.20 5.71 -10.98
CA ALA A 182 -0.51 4.47 -11.28
C ALA A 182 -0.85 3.66 -10.02
N HIS A 183 -0.15 3.87 -8.90
CA HIS A 183 -0.54 3.33 -7.59
C HIS A 183 -1.96 3.75 -7.13
N SER A 184 -2.58 4.71 -7.81
CA SER A 184 -3.99 5.06 -7.57
C SER A 184 -4.98 3.97 -8.01
N LEU A 185 -4.57 3.05 -8.90
CA LEU A 185 -5.44 2.07 -9.56
C LEU A 185 -6.63 2.74 -10.28
N LEU A 186 -6.42 3.95 -10.78
CA LEU A 186 -7.40 4.74 -11.51
C LEU A 186 -6.84 5.14 -12.87
N SER A 187 -7.72 5.50 -13.80
CA SER A 187 -7.27 6.16 -15.03
C SER A 187 -6.49 7.43 -14.69
N LEU A 188 -5.27 7.58 -15.21
CA LEU A 188 -4.42 8.76 -14.95
C LEU A 188 -5.00 10.08 -15.49
N ARG A 189 -6.17 10.01 -16.14
CA ARG A 189 -7.00 11.16 -16.55
C ARG A 189 -7.99 11.60 -15.47
N SER A 190 -8.21 10.76 -14.45
CA SER A 190 -9.15 11.04 -13.38
C SER A 190 -8.61 12.10 -12.41
N PRO A 191 -9.47 12.96 -11.84
CA PRO A 191 -9.08 13.88 -10.77
C PRO A 191 -8.44 13.15 -9.61
N SER A 192 -7.57 13.84 -8.88
CA SER A 192 -6.85 13.39 -7.69
C SER A 192 -5.79 12.31 -7.91
N THR A 193 -5.59 11.81 -9.13
CA THR A 193 -4.51 10.84 -9.40
C THR A 193 -3.12 11.46 -9.28
N ALA A 194 -2.99 12.78 -9.46
CA ALA A 194 -1.73 13.50 -9.21
C ALA A 194 -1.30 13.44 -7.73
N ALA A 195 -2.25 13.37 -6.79
CA ALA A 195 -1.93 13.27 -5.36
C ALA A 195 -1.11 12.01 -5.03
N TYR A 196 -1.42 10.87 -5.66
CA TYR A 196 -0.64 9.64 -5.48
C TYR A 196 0.79 9.79 -5.96
N GLY A 197 0.99 10.33 -7.16
CA GLY A 197 2.33 10.60 -7.70
C GLY A 197 3.13 11.56 -6.83
N LEU A 198 2.49 12.62 -6.33
CA LEU A 198 3.13 13.59 -5.43
C LEU A 198 3.49 12.96 -4.09
N VAL A 199 2.56 12.27 -3.43
CA VAL A 199 2.81 11.64 -2.12
C VAL A 199 3.94 10.63 -2.22
N LEU A 200 3.88 9.70 -3.18
CA LEU A 200 4.88 8.65 -3.31
C LEU A 200 6.25 9.21 -3.72
N GLY A 201 6.29 10.23 -4.58
CA GLY A 201 7.51 10.94 -4.89
C GLY A 201 8.12 11.65 -3.68
N VAL A 202 7.30 12.37 -2.92
CA VAL A 202 7.73 13.04 -1.66
C VAL A 202 8.27 12.02 -0.67
N LEU A 203 7.58 10.89 -0.49
CA LEU A 203 8.03 9.82 0.41
C LEU A 203 9.36 9.22 -0.05
N GLY A 204 9.59 9.07 -1.36
CA GLY A 204 10.87 8.64 -1.91
C GLY A 204 12.02 9.53 -1.46
N HIS A 205 11.81 10.85 -1.43
CA HIS A 205 12.81 11.81 -0.96
C HIS A 205 12.93 11.85 0.57
N LEU A 206 11.82 11.79 1.31
CA LEU A 206 11.83 11.93 2.77
C LEU A 206 12.37 10.68 3.48
N VAL A 207 11.84 9.52 3.12
CA VAL A 207 12.10 8.26 3.85
C VAL A 207 12.67 7.15 2.95
N GLY A 208 12.66 7.34 1.64
CA GLY A 208 12.97 6.28 0.67
C GLY A 208 11.82 5.31 0.50
N TRP A 209 12.12 4.20 -0.16
CA TRP A 209 11.19 3.09 -0.35
C TRP A 209 11.75 1.83 0.32
N PRO A 210 11.72 1.76 1.67
CA PRO A 210 12.30 0.66 2.43
C PRO A 210 11.45 -0.61 2.38
N MET A 211 12.11 -1.73 2.65
CA MET A 211 11.51 -3.02 2.92
C MET A 211 11.88 -3.50 4.33
N ALA A 212 11.04 -4.35 4.93
CA ALA A 212 11.37 -4.96 6.22
C ALA A 212 12.37 -6.11 6.02
N ARG A 213 13.46 -6.14 6.80
CA ARG A 213 14.44 -7.22 6.77
C ARG A 213 13.79 -8.55 7.16
N GLY A 214 14.00 -9.56 6.36
CA GLY A 214 13.38 -10.89 6.54
C GLY A 214 11.94 -10.99 6.12
N GLY A 215 11.34 -9.90 5.58
CA GLY A 215 9.99 -9.90 5.05
C GLY A 215 9.02 -8.95 5.77
N SER A 216 7.98 -8.59 5.07
CA SER A 216 6.94 -7.68 5.56
C SER A 216 6.20 -8.23 6.78
N GLN A 217 6.21 -9.55 7.01
CA GLN A 217 5.69 -10.21 8.21
C GLN A 217 6.29 -9.59 9.49
N ARG A 218 7.54 -9.13 9.46
CA ARG A 218 8.20 -8.49 10.62
C ARG A 218 7.47 -7.25 11.14
N ILE A 219 6.71 -6.58 10.28
CA ILE A 219 5.86 -5.45 10.68
C ILE A 219 4.74 -5.95 11.60
N ALA A 220 4.09 -7.04 11.23
CA ALA A 220 3.04 -7.65 12.06
C ALA A 220 3.62 -8.24 13.34
N ASP A 221 4.73 -8.97 13.24
CA ASP A 221 5.40 -9.59 14.40
C ASP A 221 5.77 -8.54 15.45
N ALA A 222 6.31 -7.40 15.03
CA ALA A 222 6.66 -6.32 15.96
C ALA A 222 5.42 -5.72 16.65
N LEU A 223 4.32 -5.52 15.93
CA LEU A 223 3.08 -5.04 16.53
C LEU A 223 2.46 -6.07 17.48
N VAL A 224 2.50 -7.36 17.14
CA VAL A 224 2.10 -8.45 18.03
C VAL A 224 2.94 -8.43 19.31
N GLY A 225 4.26 -8.34 19.20
CA GLY A 225 5.16 -8.26 20.37
C GLY A 225 4.84 -7.07 21.27
N ILE A 226 4.50 -5.90 20.72
CA ILE A 226 4.07 -4.72 21.49
C ILE A 226 2.73 -5.00 22.22
N ILE A 227 1.78 -5.66 21.56
CA ILE A 227 0.48 -6.03 22.15
C ILE A 227 0.68 -6.98 23.32
N GLU A 228 1.46 -8.04 23.14
CA GLU A 228 1.73 -9.07 24.13
C GLU A 228 2.52 -8.53 25.32
N ALA A 229 3.55 -7.70 25.07
CA ALA A 229 4.30 -7.02 26.13
C ALA A 229 3.42 -6.10 26.99
N ALA A 230 2.31 -5.60 26.45
CA ALA A 230 1.31 -4.82 27.18
C ALA A 230 0.17 -5.69 27.77
N GLY A 231 0.29 -7.03 27.76
CA GLY A 231 -0.68 -7.97 28.32
C GLY A 231 -1.90 -8.25 27.40
N GLY A 232 -1.83 -7.88 26.14
CA GLY A 232 -2.83 -8.26 25.13
C GLY A 232 -2.60 -9.68 24.60
N VAL A 233 -3.58 -10.23 23.90
CA VAL A 233 -3.54 -11.57 23.32
C VAL A 233 -3.92 -11.51 21.84
N VAL A 234 -3.23 -12.29 21.01
CA VAL A 234 -3.55 -12.44 19.57
C VAL A 234 -3.83 -13.93 19.32
N GLU A 235 -5.06 -14.23 18.88
CA GLU A 235 -5.50 -15.58 18.55
C GLU A 235 -5.75 -15.68 17.04
N CYS A 236 -5.10 -16.67 16.43
CA CYS A 236 -5.25 -17.02 15.01
C CYS A 236 -6.23 -18.18 14.84
N ASP A 237 -6.58 -18.51 13.59
CA ASP A 237 -7.61 -19.51 13.24
C ASP A 237 -8.99 -19.24 13.87
N CYS A 238 -9.25 -17.97 14.21
CA CYS A 238 -10.45 -17.51 14.90
C CYS A 238 -11.29 -16.60 13.96
N ARG A 239 -12.04 -17.22 13.06
CA ARG A 239 -12.95 -16.51 12.17
C ARG A 239 -14.16 -15.98 12.91
N VAL A 240 -14.48 -14.70 12.74
CA VAL A 240 -15.65 -14.05 13.32
C VAL A 240 -16.65 -13.73 12.20
N GLY A 241 -17.78 -14.41 12.20
CA GLY A 241 -18.87 -14.20 11.24
C GLY A 241 -20.00 -13.30 11.78
N SER A 242 -20.11 -13.17 13.10
CA SER A 242 -21.15 -12.38 13.77
C SER A 242 -20.66 -11.80 15.09
N LEU A 243 -21.19 -10.61 15.47
CA LEU A 243 -20.96 -10.06 16.81
C LEU A 243 -21.42 -10.98 17.95
N ALA A 244 -22.36 -11.90 17.68
CA ALA A 244 -22.87 -12.86 18.68
C ALA A 244 -21.85 -13.97 19.02
N GLU A 245 -20.87 -14.21 18.17
CA GLU A 245 -19.79 -15.18 18.37
C GLU A 245 -18.69 -14.65 19.30
N LEU A 246 -18.66 -13.33 19.50
CA LEU A 246 -17.61 -12.70 20.28
C LEU A 246 -17.83 -12.91 21.78
N PRO A 247 -16.75 -13.16 22.56
CA PRO A 247 -16.81 -13.12 24.00
C PRO A 247 -17.37 -11.77 24.50
N PRO A 248 -17.94 -11.72 25.72
CA PRO A 248 -18.41 -10.46 26.28
C PRO A 248 -17.33 -9.38 26.29
N SER A 249 -17.61 -8.25 25.64
CA SER A 249 -16.71 -7.13 25.51
C SER A 249 -17.47 -5.82 25.49
N SER A 250 -16.86 -4.77 26.06
CA SER A 250 -17.42 -3.44 26.01
C SER A 250 -17.30 -2.81 24.63
N ASP A 251 -16.22 -3.12 23.91
CA ASP A 251 -15.87 -2.45 22.67
C ASP A 251 -15.27 -3.44 21.64
N VAL A 252 -15.64 -3.26 20.36
CA VAL A 252 -15.17 -4.06 19.23
C VAL A 252 -14.65 -3.16 18.13
N VAL A 253 -13.45 -3.43 17.64
CA VAL A 253 -12.80 -2.74 16.50
C VAL A 253 -12.66 -3.73 15.35
N LEU A 254 -13.21 -3.41 14.18
CA LEU A 254 -13.27 -4.28 13.03
C LEU A 254 -12.23 -3.82 11.98
N ASP A 255 -11.18 -4.61 11.76
CA ASP A 255 -10.24 -4.46 10.63
C ASP A 255 -10.77 -5.21 9.40
N LEU A 256 -11.98 -4.91 9.03
CA LEU A 256 -12.74 -5.57 7.97
C LEU A 256 -13.23 -4.55 6.95
N THR A 257 -13.35 -4.97 5.68
CA THR A 257 -13.96 -4.12 4.65
C THR A 257 -15.49 -4.05 4.81
N PRO A 258 -16.16 -3.06 4.22
CA PRO A 258 -17.60 -2.83 4.39
C PRO A 258 -18.49 -4.07 4.15
N ARG A 259 -18.10 -4.95 3.24
CA ARG A 259 -18.85 -6.19 2.98
C ARG A 259 -18.84 -7.12 4.18
N GLN A 260 -17.67 -7.36 4.77
CA GLN A 260 -17.52 -8.22 5.96
C GLN A 260 -18.11 -7.53 7.21
N VAL A 261 -17.89 -6.20 7.36
CA VAL A 261 -18.51 -5.42 8.44
C VAL A 261 -20.02 -5.62 8.43
N LEU A 262 -20.65 -5.55 7.24
CA LEU A 262 -22.09 -5.75 7.12
C LEU A 262 -22.51 -7.16 7.51
N ALA A 263 -21.73 -8.19 7.15
CA ALA A 263 -21.98 -9.56 7.54
C ALA A 263 -21.89 -9.74 9.07
N VAL A 264 -20.81 -9.21 9.70
CA VAL A 264 -20.59 -9.30 11.15
C VAL A 264 -21.65 -8.55 11.96
N LEU A 265 -22.09 -7.37 11.50
CA LEU A 265 -23.13 -6.59 12.16
C LEU A 265 -24.53 -7.22 12.00
N GLY A 266 -24.79 -7.90 10.89
CA GLY A 266 -26.08 -8.54 10.60
C GLY A 266 -27.26 -7.58 10.75
N GLU A 267 -28.30 -8.01 11.46
CA GLU A 267 -29.52 -7.23 11.72
C GLU A 267 -29.29 -6.02 12.64
N ARG A 268 -28.17 -5.96 13.38
CA ARG A 268 -27.81 -4.82 14.22
C ARG A 268 -27.41 -3.59 13.40
N ALA A 269 -27.10 -3.74 12.10
CA ALA A 269 -26.80 -2.63 11.21
C ALA A 269 -28.10 -1.89 10.83
N PRO A 270 -28.27 -0.59 11.21
CA PRO A 270 -29.42 0.18 10.79
C PRO A 270 -29.52 0.23 9.25
N SER A 271 -30.75 0.16 8.71
CA SER A 271 -31.00 0.03 7.26
C SER A 271 -30.30 1.09 6.41
N ARG A 272 -30.19 2.34 6.92
CA ARG A 272 -29.49 3.42 6.23
C ARG A 272 -27.98 3.13 6.12
N TYR A 273 -27.37 2.67 7.19
CA TYR A 273 -25.95 2.32 7.25
C TYR A 273 -25.65 1.09 6.38
N ALA A 274 -26.44 0.04 6.51
CA ALA A 274 -26.33 -1.14 5.67
C ALA A 274 -26.41 -0.82 4.18
N ARG A 275 -27.32 0.10 3.79
CA ARG A 275 -27.42 0.59 2.40
C ARG A 275 -26.16 1.34 1.96
N ALA A 276 -25.56 2.15 2.83
CA ALA A 276 -24.32 2.86 2.53
C ALA A 276 -23.15 1.88 2.32
N LEU A 277 -22.99 0.89 3.20
CA LEU A 277 -21.96 -0.14 3.07
C LEU A 277 -22.12 -0.99 1.80
N ARG A 278 -23.37 -1.35 1.40
CA ARG A 278 -23.63 -2.06 0.13
C ARG A 278 -23.27 -1.24 -1.12
N ARG A 279 -23.27 0.09 -1.03
CA ARG A 279 -22.89 1.00 -2.13
C ARG A 279 -21.39 1.28 -2.20
N PHE A 280 -20.63 0.80 -1.23
CA PHE A 280 -19.19 0.94 -1.24
C PHE A 280 -18.59 0.21 -2.44
N ARG A 281 -17.70 0.87 -3.17
CA ARG A 281 -17.11 0.34 -4.41
C ARG A 281 -15.70 -0.12 -4.14
N TYR A 282 -15.41 -1.33 -4.60
CA TYR A 282 -14.05 -1.86 -4.64
C TYR A 282 -13.36 -1.42 -5.93
N GLY A 283 -12.03 -1.25 -5.83
CA GLY A 283 -11.18 -0.85 -6.95
C GLY A 283 -10.84 -2.01 -7.89
N PRO A 284 -10.00 -1.77 -8.89
CA PRO A 284 -9.38 -2.82 -9.68
C PRO A 284 -8.70 -3.86 -8.81
N GLY A 285 -8.60 -5.08 -9.32
CA GLY A 285 -7.82 -6.14 -8.71
C GLY A 285 -6.38 -6.18 -9.22
N VAL A 286 -5.60 -7.10 -8.68
CA VAL A 286 -4.25 -7.37 -9.12
C VAL A 286 -4.08 -8.84 -9.50
N VAL A 287 -3.21 -9.10 -10.49
CA VAL A 287 -2.59 -10.41 -10.71
C VAL A 287 -1.14 -10.26 -10.30
N LYS A 288 -0.72 -11.09 -9.35
CA LYS A 288 0.60 -11.05 -8.73
C LYS A 288 1.37 -12.30 -9.10
N LEU A 289 2.66 -12.12 -9.35
CA LEU A 289 3.62 -13.19 -9.54
C LEU A 289 4.76 -13.09 -8.54
N ASP A 290 5.20 -14.25 -8.09
CA ASP A 290 6.44 -14.45 -7.36
C ASP A 290 7.32 -15.36 -8.20
N TRP A 291 8.57 -14.97 -8.41
CA TRP A 291 9.53 -15.77 -9.14
C TRP A 291 10.72 -16.13 -8.28
N VAL A 292 11.25 -17.31 -8.52
CA VAL A 292 12.59 -17.71 -8.13
C VAL A 292 13.44 -17.71 -9.39
N LEU A 293 14.54 -16.93 -9.35
CA LEU A 293 15.48 -16.84 -10.47
C LEU A 293 16.83 -17.43 -10.07
N ASP A 294 17.61 -17.88 -11.08
CA ASP A 294 18.99 -18.38 -10.93
C ASP A 294 20.06 -17.26 -10.97
N GLY A 295 19.64 -16.03 -10.92
CA GLY A 295 20.49 -14.84 -10.91
C GLY A 295 19.69 -13.56 -10.98
N PRO A 296 20.33 -12.40 -10.87
CA PRO A 296 19.64 -11.12 -10.87
C PRO A 296 18.94 -10.85 -12.22
N ILE A 297 17.90 -10.04 -12.18
CA ILE A 297 17.19 -9.58 -13.38
C ILE A 297 18.20 -8.85 -14.30
N PRO A 298 18.32 -9.27 -15.58
CA PRO A 298 19.33 -8.72 -16.49
C PRO A 298 18.88 -7.37 -17.12
N TRP A 299 18.69 -6.36 -16.29
CA TRP A 299 18.25 -5.03 -16.72
C TRP A 299 19.15 -4.43 -17.80
N THR A 300 18.57 -3.93 -18.89
CA THR A 300 19.31 -3.16 -19.91
C THR A 300 19.92 -1.90 -19.31
N ASN A 301 19.22 -1.22 -18.40
CA ASN A 301 19.75 -0.11 -17.63
C ASN A 301 20.10 -0.57 -16.21
N THR A 302 21.38 -0.53 -15.85
CA THR A 302 21.89 -1.03 -14.56
C THR A 302 21.35 -0.29 -13.34
N ARG A 303 20.86 0.95 -13.50
CA ARG A 303 20.23 1.70 -12.42
C ARG A 303 18.97 1.01 -11.88
N CYS A 304 18.32 0.16 -12.69
CA CYS A 304 17.18 -0.62 -12.24
C CYS A 304 17.54 -1.65 -11.16
N SER A 305 18.78 -2.18 -11.17
CA SER A 305 19.24 -3.11 -10.12
C SER A 305 19.58 -2.44 -8.79
N GLU A 306 19.70 -1.10 -8.76
CA GLU A 306 19.92 -0.33 -7.53
C GLU A 306 18.59 0.07 -6.86
N ALA A 307 17.47 -0.11 -7.57
CA ALA A 307 16.15 0.37 -7.15
C ALA A 307 15.39 -0.66 -6.32
N GLY A 308 14.82 -0.21 -5.21
CA GLY A 308 13.92 -1.02 -4.39
C GLY A 308 12.67 -1.46 -5.13
N THR A 309 12.21 -0.63 -6.06
CA THR A 309 11.07 -0.95 -6.95
C THR A 309 11.36 -0.45 -8.35
N VAL A 310 10.96 -1.25 -9.34
CA VAL A 310 11.02 -0.85 -10.75
C VAL A 310 9.59 -0.80 -11.29
N HIS A 311 9.23 0.33 -11.90
CA HIS A 311 7.94 0.53 -12.57
C HIS A 311 8.10 0.29 -14.06
N LEU A 312 7.38 -0.68 -14.61
CA LEU A 312 7.42 -1.03 -16.03
C LEU A 312 6.14 -0.58 -16.71
N GLY A 313 6.27 0.05 -17.85
CA GLY A 313 5.10 0.53 -18.61
C GLY A 313 5.47 1.42 -19.77
N GLY A 314 6.78 1.73 -19.93
CA GLY A 314 7.25 2.62 -20.97
C GLY A 314 6.85 4.08 -20.74
N THR A 315 6.31 4.73 -21.77
CA THR A 315 5.97 6.16 -21.72
C THR A 315 4.74 6.45 -20.85
N PHE A 316 4.54 7.72 -20.49
CA PHE A 316 3.32 8.18 -19.79
C PHE A 316 2.05 7.68 -20.47
N ASP A 317 1.96 7.79 -21.79
CA ASP A 317 0.73 7.44 -22.52
C ASP A 317 0.48 5.92 -22.55
N GLU A 318 1.51 5.09 -22.53
CA GLU A 318 1.37 3.64 -22.42
C GLU A 318 0.81 3.26 -21.05
N ILE A 319 1.37 3.81 -19.96
CA ILE A 319 0.85 3.59 -18.59
C ILE A 319 -0.60 4.09 -18.47
N ALA A 320 -0.87 5.30 -18.96
CA ALA A 320 -2.21 5.87 -18.90
C ALA A 320 -3.23 5.05 -19.70
N ARG A 321 -2.83 4.40 -20.78
CA ARG A 321 -3.66 3.47 -21.55
C ARG A 321 -3.93 2.20 -20.76
N SER A 322 -2.88 1.57 -20.20
CA SER A 322 -3.00 0.40 -19.34
C SER A 322 -4.02 0.63 -18.23
N GLU A 323 -3.87 1.70 -17.45
CA GLU A 323 -4.77 2.02 -16.34
C GLU A 323 -6.20 2.34 -16.82
N SER A 324 -6.33 2.99 -17.96
CA SER A 324 -7.66 3.30 -18.54
C SER A 324 -8.36 2.03 -19.04
N ASP A 325 -7.63 1.07 -19.57
CA ASP A 325 -8.17 -0.23 -19.99
C ASP A 325 -8.70 -1.01 -18.80
N VAL A 326 -7.92 -1.09 -17.72
CA VAL A 326 -8.33 -1.77 -16.47
C VAL A 326 -9.62 -1.17 -15.91
N VAL A 327 -9.70 0.15 -15.78
CA VAL A 327 -10.90 0.85 -15.28
C VAL A 327 -12.10 0.64 -16.19
N ALA A 328 -11.87 0.46 -17.50
CA ALA A 328 -12.92 0.18 -18.48
C ALA A 328 -13.30 -1.32 -18.57
N GLY A 329 -12.78 -2.16 -17.68
CA GLY A 329 -13.06 -3.59 -17.66
C GLY A 329 -12.29 -4.40 -18.71
N ARG A 330 -11.22 -3.84 -19.27
CA ARG A 330 -10.37 -4.51 -20.27
C ARG A 330 -9.03 -4.91 -19.67
N HIS A 331 -8.40 -5.93 -20.23
CA HIS A 331 -7.07 -6.38 -19.85
C HIS A 331 -6.03 -5.79 -20.82
N PRO A 332 -5.09 -4.96 -20.31
CA PRO A 332 -4.08 -4.35 -21.18
C PRO A 332 -3.15 -5.41 -21.77
N GLU A 333 -2.80 -5.27 -23.06
CA GLU A 333 -1.80 -6.12 -23.72
C GLU A 333 -0.38 -5.84 -23.19
N ARG A 334 -0.11 -4.59 -22.86
CA ARG A 334 1.13 -4.13 -22.23
C ARG A 334 0.78 -3.51 -20.89
N PRO A 335 0.66 -4.32 -19.82
CA PRO A 335 0.26 -3.84 -18.52
C PRO A 335 1.33 -2.94 -17.90
N TYR A 336 0.89 -1.99 -17.09
CA TYR A 336 1.75 -1.40 -16.09
C TYR A 336 2.08 -2.46 -15.04
N VAL A 337 3.38 -2.65 -14.74
CA VAL A 337 3.85 -3.66 -13.79
C VAL A 337 4.74 -3.00 -12.75
N LEU A 338 4.51 -3.33 -11.48
CA LEU A 338 5.47 -3.09 -10.40
C LEU A 338 6.26 -4.36 -10.16
N ILE A 339 7.57 -4.22 -10.01
CA ILE A 339 8.46 -5.35 -9.71
C ILE A 339 9.51 -4.93 -8.69
N ALA A 340 9.86 -5.85 -7.79
CA ALA A 340 10.94 -5.70 -6.82
C ALA A 340 11.72 -7.00 -6.71
N GLN A 341 13.04 -6.89 -6.67
CA GLN A 341 13.97 -7.99 -6.41
C GLN A 341 14.56 -7.80 -5.02
N GLN A 342 13.89 -8.35 -4.00
CA GLN A 342 14.21 -8.10 -2.61
C GLN A 342 15.60 -8.62 -2.21
N THR A 343 16.03 -9.72 -2.79
CA THR A 343 17.31 -10.36 -2.49
C THR A 343 18.55 -9.54 -2.87
N LEU A 344 18.40 -8.52 -3.73
CA LEU A 344 19.48 -7.57 -3.99
C LEU A 344 19.87 -6.78 -2.73
N PHE A 345 18.93 -6.59 -1.81
CA PHE A 345 19.09 -5.73 -0.65
C PHE A 345 18.98 -6.50 0.67
N ASP A 346 18.28 -7.64 0.67
CA ASP A 346 18.04 -8.48 1.85
C ASP A 346 18.29 -9.95 1.51
N ARG A 347 19.54 -10.37 1.74
CA ARG A 347 19.97 -11.77 1.46
C ARG A 347 19.38 -12.80 2.44
N THR A 348 18.68 -12.37 3.50
CA THR A 348 18.02 -13.29 4.43
C THR A 348 16.81 -13.99 3.81
N ARG A 349 16.39 -13.59 2.62
CA ARG A 349 15.19 -14.07 1.93
C ARG A 349 15.40 -15.33 1.08
N ALA A 350 16.63 -15.61 0.67
CA ALA A 350 16.95 -16.75 -0.18
C ALA A 350 18.40 -17.19 0.00
N PRO A 351 18.74 -18.46 -0.31
CA PRO A 351 20.11 -18.94 -0.38
C PRO A 351 20.97 -18.15 -1.37
N GLU A 352 22.29 -18.30 -1.25
CA GLU A 352 23.24 -17.72 -2.19
C GLU A 352 22.99 -18.24 -3.63
N GLY A 353 23.06 -17.36 -4.61
CA GLY A 353 22.81 -17.68 -6.03
C GLY A 353 21.32 -17.83 -6.40
N VAL A 354 20.42 -17.67 -5.45
CA VAL A 354 18.97 -17.72 -5.68
C VAL A 354 18.38 -16.34 -5.44
N GLU A 355 17.52 -15.90 -6.35
CA GLU A 355 16.88 -14.59 -6.27
C GLU A 355 15.36 -14.71 -6.09
N ALA A 356 14.84 -13.99 -5.11
CA ALA A 356 13.42 -13.80 -4.90
C ALA A 356 12.96 -12.52 -5.59
N VAL A 357 11.97 -12.62 -6.45
CA VAL A 357 11.38 -11.51 -7.17
C VAL A 357 9.87 -11.52 -6.95
N TRP A 358 9.30 -10.33 -6.79
CA TRP A 358 7.90 -10.08 -6.59
C TRP A 358 7.41 -9.05 -7.59
N GLY A 359 6.23 -9.24 -8.17
CA GLY A 359 5.65 -8.26 -9.07
C GLY A 359 4.16 -8.45 -9.28
N TYR A 360 3.48 -7.41 -9.76
CA TYR A 360 2.06 -7.48 -10.11
C TYR A 360 1.68 -6.46 -11.17
N CYS A 361 0.56 -6.72 -11.81
CA CYS A 361 -0.14 -5.76 -12.66
C CYS A 361 -1.58 -5.53 -12.19
N HIS A 362 -2.19 -4.45 -12.65
CA HIS A 362 -3.60 -4.16 -12.40
C HIS A 362 -4.49 -4.87 -13.42
N VAL A 363 -5.66 -5.33 -12.95
CA VAL A 363 -6.69 -5.99 -13.75
C VAL A 363 -8.08 -5.51 -13.32
N PRO A 364 -9.13 -5.70 -14.14
CA PRO A 364 -10.50 -5.46 -13.71
C PRO A 364 -10.84 -6.22 -12.44
N ASN A 365 -11.64 -5.62 -11.54
CA ASN A 365 -12.06 -6.26 -10.30
C ASN A 365 -12.72 -7.61 -10.58
N GLY A 366 -12.30 -8.67 -9.89
CA GLY A 366 -12.81 -10.02 -10.07
C GLY A 366 -12.35 -10.75 -11.34
N SER A 367 -11.34 -10.23 -12.03
CA SER A 367 -10.78 -10.88 -13.23
C SER A 367 -10.21 -12.24 -12.91
N THR A 368 -10.50 -13.22 -13.77
CA THR A 368 -9.92 -14.58 -13.71
C THR A 368 -8.85 -14.81 -14.77
N LEU A 369 -8.54 -13.79 -15.61
CA LEU A 369 -7.54 -13.92 -16.65
C LEU A 369 -6.14 -14.04 -16.04
N ASP A 370 -5.40 -15.04 -16.50
CA ASP A 370 -3.98 -15.15 -16.22
C ASP A 370 -3.20 -14.10 -17.03
N MET A 371 -2.44 -13.26 -16.33
CA MET A 371 -1.65 -12.20 -16.93
C MET A 371 -0.15 -12.54 -16.98
N THR A 372 0.24 -13.76 -16.65
CA THR A 372 1.64 -14.19 -16.53
C THR A 372 2.45 -13.82 -17.76
N ASP A 373 2.03 -14.26 -18.94
CA ASP A 373 2.77 -14.00 -20.19
C ASP A 373 2.91 -12.51 -20.50
N ARG A 374 1.88 -11.70 -20.19
CA ARG A 374 1.90 -10.25 -20.42
C ARG A 374 2.80 -9.53 -19.44
N ILE A 375 2.82 -9.95 -18.17
CA ILE A 375 3.72 -9.42 -17.15
C ILE A 375 5.16 -9.74 -17.51
N GLU A 376 5.45 -11.01 -17.81
CA GLU A 376 6.81 -11.45 -18.18
C GLU A 376 7.29 -10.80 -19.48
N ALA A 377 6.41 -10.59 -20.46
CA ALA A 377 6.75 -9.86 -21.68
C ALA A 377 7.12 -8.40 -21.42
N GLN A 378 6.48 -7.76 -20.42
CA GLN A 378 6.86 -6.41 -20.01
C GLN A 378 8.23 -6.40 -19.30
N VAL A 379 8.53 -7.39 -18.47
CA VAL A 379 9.86 -7.50 -17.85
C VAL A 379 10.93 -7.75 -18.92
N GLU A 380 10.69 -8.71 -19.82
CA GLU A 380 11.59 -9.07 -20.92
C GLU A 380 11.90 -7.89 -21.84
N ARG A 381 10.95 -6.96 -22.05
CA ARG A 381 11.14 -5.74 -22.86
C ARG A 381 12.28 -4.87 -22.34
N PHE A 382 12.47 -4.80 -21.03
CA PHE A 382 13.45 -3.95 -20.37
C PHE A 382 14.63 -4.73 -19.77
N ALA A 383 14.49 -6.04 -19.70
CA ALA A 383 15.49 -6.97 -19.17
C ALA A 383 15.55 -8.23 -20.06
N PRO A 384 16.11 -8.13 -21.30
CA PRO A 384 16.20 -9.27 -22.20
C PRO A 384 16.94 -10.45 -21.56
N GLY A 385 16.35 -11.66 -21.65
CA GLY A 385 16.84 -12.87 -21.01
C GLY A 385 16.28 -13.08 -19.59
N PHE A 386 15.32 -12.28 -19.15
CA PHE A 386 14.64 -12.48 -17.86
C PHE A 386 13.95 -13.85 -17.80
N ARG A 387 13.24 -14.23 -18.86
CA ARG A 387 12.50 -15.51 -18.92
C ARG A 387 13.43 -16.70 -18.79
N ASP A 388 14.64 -16.61 -19.32
CA ASP A 388 15.64 -17.68 -19.26
C ASP A 388 16.17 -17.92 -17.83
N ARG A 389 16.04 -16.92 -16.95
CA ARG A 389 16.45 -17.02 -15.54
C ARG A 389 15.37 -17.57 -14.63
N ILE A 390 14.13 -17.74 -15.11
CA ILE A 390 13.02 -18.21 -14.28
C ILE A 390 13.20 -19.70 -13.99
N VAL A 391 13.45 -20.01 -12.71
CA VAL A 391 13.51 -21.41 -12.23
C VAL A 391 12.11 -21.91 -11.95
N ASP A 392 11.29 -21.10 -11.25
CA ASP A 392 9.91 -21.43 -10.90
C ASP A 392 9.14 -20.16 -10.53
N ARG A 393 7.81 -20.25 -10.48
CA ARG A 393 6.92 -19.11 -10.17
C ARG A 393 5.66 -19.55 -9.45
N HIS A 394 5.08 -18.60 -8.71
CA HIS A 394 3.76 -18.71 -8.13
C HIS A 394 2.88 -17.57 -8.65
N VAL A 395 1.62 -17.87 -8.98
CA VAL A 395 0.68 -16.91 -9.55
C VAL A 395 -0.52 -16.75 -8.62
N MET A 396 -0.82 -15.51 -8.24
CA MET A 396 -2.02 -15.16 -7.50
C MET A 396 -2.95 -14.32 -8.38
N THR A 397 -3.98 -14.94 -8.90
CA THR A 397 -5.08 -14.26 -9.59
C THR A 397 -6.01 -13.58 -8.60
N THR A 398 -6.97 -12.76 -9.05
CA THR A 398 -7.88 -12.06 -8.14
C THR A 398 -8.71 -13.01 -7.27
N PRO A 399 -9.20 -14.20 -7.70
CA PRO A 399 -9.81 -15.17 -6.82
C PRO A 399 -8.85 -15.70 -5.75
N ALA A 400 -7.58 -15.98 -6.12
CA ALA A 400 -6.57 -16.43 -5.15
C ALA A 400 -6.24 -15.33 -4.12
N MET A 401 -6.13 -14.07 -4.55
CA MET A 401 -5.97 -12.93 -3.65
C MET A 401 -7.15 -12.80 -2.67
N HIS A 402 -8.38 -12.99 -3.14
CA HIS A 402 -9.56 -12.95 -2.28
C HIS A 402 -9.62 -14.14 -1.31
N ALA A 403 -9.25 -15.34 -1.74
CA ALA A 403 -9.18 -16.53 -0.88
C ALA A 403 -8.09 -16.39 0.19
N TYR A 404 -6.96 -15.76 -0.15
CA TYR A 404 -5.88 -15.46 0.77
C TYR A 404 -6.29 -14.44 1.85
N ASN A 405 -7.03 -13.39 1.46
CA ASN A 405 -7.52 -12.37 2.36
C ASN A 405 -8.90 -11.89 1.91
N GLU A 406 -9.93 -12.24 2.68
CA GLU A 406 -11.32 -11.90 2.36
C GLU A 406 -11.61 -10.40 2.28
N ASN A 407 -10.72 -9.55 2.78
CA ASN A 407 -10.80 -8.11 2.59
C ASN A 407 -10.41 -7.68 1.15
N TYR A 408 -9.77 -8.55 0.36
CA TYR A 408 -9.37 -8.28 -1.01
C TYR A 408 -10.48 -8.63 -2.00
N ILE A 409 -11.60 -7.96 -1.89
CA ILE A 409 -12.79 -8.19 -2.71
C ILE A 409 -12.49 -8.01 -4.19
N GLY A 410 -12.54 -9.13 -4.95
CA GLY A 410 -12.21 -9.13 -6.38
C GLY A 410 -10.74 -8.79 -6.69
N GLY A 411 -9.85 -9.01 -5.70
CA GLY A 411 -8.42 -8.74 -5.82
C GLY A 411 -8.03 -7.28 -5.52
N ASP A 412 -8.96 -6.45 -5.03
CA ASP A 412 -8.66 -5.07 -4.61
C ASP A 412 -7.82 -5.07 -3.33
N ILE A 413 -6.55 -4.76 -3.45
CA ILE A 413 -5.59 -4.68 -2.33
C ILE A 413 -5.63 -3.35 -1.58
N ASN A 414 -6.36 -2.33 -2.08
CA ASN A 414 -6.47 -1.00 -1.47
C ASN A 414 -7.68 -0.86 -0.51
N GLY A 415 -8.52 -1.92 -0.42
CA GLY A 415 -9.71 -1.91 0.44
C GLY A 415 -10.74 -0.86 0.00
N GLY A 416 -10.85 -0.62 -1.30
CA GLY A 416 -11.84 0.26 -1.93
C GLY A 416 -11.27 1.21 -2.96
N ALA A 417 -12.09 1.58 -3.94
CA ALA A 417 -11.72 2.51 -5.00
C ALA A 417 -11.25 3.87 -4.45
N GLY A 418 -10.12 4.36 -4.98
CA GLY A 418 -9.45 5.59 -4.53
C GLY A 418 -9.97 6.88 -5.18
N ASP A 419 -11.17 6.89 -5.77
CA ASP A 419 -11.72 8.10 -6.38
C ASP A 419 -12.16 9.16 -5.36
N ILE A 420 -12.20 10.41 -5.81
CA ILE A 420 -12.44 11.58 -4.95
C ILE A 420 -13.75 11.48 -4.14
N ARG A 421 -14.81 10.86 -4.69
CA ARG A 421 -16.09 10.73 -3.99
C ARG A 421 -15.96 9.80 -2.80
N GLN A 422 -15.29 8.66 -3.01
CA GLN A 422 -15.10 7.67 -1.95
C GLN A 422 -13.97 8.06 -0.99
N PHE A 423 -13.02 8.87 -1.44
CA PHE A 423 -12.01 9.46 -0.57
C PHE A 423 -12.65 10.35 0.52
N VAL A 424 -13.67 11.14 0.16
CA VAL A 424 -14.37 12.05 1.10
C VAL A 424 -15.41 11.30 1.94
N ALA A 425 -16.02 10.24 1.41
CA ALA A 425 -17.11 9.48 2.07
C ALA A 425 -16.74 8.00 2.25
N ARG A 426 -15.67 7.72 3.00
CA ARG A 426 -15.09 6.38 3.16
C ARG A 426 -15.19 5.88 4.60
N PRO A 427 -15.86 4.75 4.92
CA PRO A 427 -16.78 4.01 4.06
C PRO A 427 -18.16 4.66 3.95
N THR A 428 -18.44 5.63 4.80
CA THR A 428 -19.67 6.42 4.85
C THR A 428 -19.35 7.90 5.09
N TRP A 429 -20.25 8.79 4.73
CA TRP A 429 -20.11 10.20 5.05
C TRP A 429 -20.20 10.46 6.56
N GLY A 430 -19.24 11.22 7.12
CA GLY A 430 -19.26 11.63 8.53
C GLY A 430 -17.91 12.17 9.01
N LEU A 431 -17.94 12.90 10.12
CA LEU A 431 -16.72 13.44 10.78
C LEU A 431 -15.95 12.35 11.54
N HIS A 432 -16.61 11.27 11.90
CA HIS A 432 -16.03 10.13 12.61
C HIS A 432 -16.27 8.83 11.82
N PRO A 433 -15.63 8.67 10.65
CA PRO A 433 -15.92 7.55 9.75
C PRO A 433 -15.51 6.19 10.32
N TRP A 434 -14.75 6.17 11.40
CA TRP A 434 -14.38 4.94 12.12
C TRP A 434 -15.51 4.42 13.04
N ARG A 435 -16.50 5.24 13.38
CA ARG A 435 -17.65 4.83 14.20
C ARG A 435 -18.70 4.13 13.36
N THR A 436 -19.20 3.03 13.85
CA THR A 436 -20.47 2.48 13.34
C THR A 436 -21.64 3.06 14.14
N PRO A 437 -22.86 2.99 13.63
CA PRO A 437 -24.06 3.36 14.39
C PRO A 437 -24.44 2.31 15.47
N VAL A 438 -23.73 1.19 15.55
CA VAL A 438 -23.88 0.19 16.60
C VAL A 438 -22.98 0.58 17.77
N ASP A 439 -23.56 0.83 18.94
CA ASP A 439 -22.78 1.25 20.10
C ASP A 439 -21.71 0.21 20.46
N GLY A 440 -20.52 0.71 20.82
CA GLY A 440 -19.36 -0.12 21.14
C GLY A 440 -18.69 -0.76 19.92
N VAL A 441 -19.01 -0.38 18.67
CA VAL A 441 -18.40 -0.98 17.47
C VAL A 441 -17.76 0.07 16.57
N TRP A 442 -16.47 -0.12 16.25
CA TRP A 442 -15.66 0.71 15.35
C TRP A 442 -15.17 -0.07 14.13
N ILE A 443 -14.78 0.64 13.08
CA ILE A 443 -14.06 0.11 11.90
C ILE A 443 -12.70 0.78 11.83
N CYS A 444 -11.64 0.02 11.51
CA CYS A 444 -10.29 0.55 11.36
C CYS A 444 -9.56 0.14 10.06
N SER A 445 -10.23 -0.63 9.19
CA SER A 445 -9.60 -1.17 7.98
C SER A 445 -9.19 -0.09 6.97
N ALA A 446 -8.45 -0.51 5.93
CA ALA A 446 -8.11 0.32 4.78
C ALA A 446 -9.34 0.93 4.07
N SER A 447 -10.56 0.46 4.37
CA SER A 447 -11.81 1.06 3.91
C SER A 447 -12.24 2.30 4.69
N THR A 448 -11.44 2.75 5.68
CA THR A 448 -11.61 4.02 6.40
C THR A 448 -10.52 5.01 6.00
N PRO A 449 -10.67 6.32 6.25
CA PRO A 449 -9.59 7.27 6.02
C PRO A 449 -8.33 6.95 6.84
N PRO A 450 -7.15 7.19 6.26
CA PRO A 450 -6.85 7.82 4.97
C PRO A 450 -6.91 6.90 3.76
N GLY A 451 -7.20 5.62 3.92
CA GLY A 451 -7.34 4.68 2.81
C GLY A 451 -6.36 3.51 2.83
N GLY A 452 -6.00 3.01 1.65
CA GLY A 452 -5.08 1.88 1.49
C GLY A 452 -3.62 2.23 1.76
N GLY A 453 -2.83 1.21 2.07
CA GLY A 453 -1.41 1.30 2.38
C GLY A 453 -1.07 0.81 3.78
N VAL A 454 0.19 0.40 3.97
CA VAL A 454 0.69 -0.02 5.30
C VAL A 454 1.13 1.21 6.06
N HIS A 455 0.20 1.87 6.73
CA HIS A 455 0.44 3.08 7.54
C HIS A 455 -0.18 3.00 8.94
N GLY A 456 -1.06 2.03 9.24
CA GLY A 456 -1.67 1.84 10.55
C GLY A 456 -2.62 2.96 11.01
N MET A 457 -2.86 3.97 10.15
CA MET A 457 -3.59 5.17 10.57
C MET A 457 -5.08 4.91 10.83
N GLY A 458 -5.72 4.02 10.04
CA GLY A 458 -7.09 3.60 10.33
C GLY A 458 -7.22 3.03 11.74
N GLY A 459 -6.25 2.21 12.15
CA GLY A 459 -6.14 1.67 13.50
C GLY A 459 -5.92 2.73 14.56
N LEU A 460 -4.95 3.63 14.35
CA LEU A 460 -4.67 4.72 15.28
C LEU A 460 -5.89 5.62 15.51
N HIS A 461 -6.59 6.00 14.44
CA HIS A 461 -7.75 6.89 14.53
C HIS A 461 -8.92 6.22 15.24
N ALA A 462 -9.23 4.95 14.92
CA ALA A 462 -10.28 4.20 15.59
C ALA A 462 -9.97 4.01 17.08
N ALA A 463 -8.74 3.67 17.45
CA ALA A 463 -8.32 3.52 18.84
C ALA A 463 -8.40 4.83 19.62
N ASN A 464 -7.90 5.95 19.05
CA ASN A 464 -7.96 7.25 19.69
C ASN A 464 -9.41 7.71 19.90
N ASP A 465 -10.29 7.51 18.92
CA ASP A 465 -11.71 7.85 19.02
C ASP A 465 -12.44 7.01 20.09
N LEU A 466 -12.08 5.72 20.18
CA LEU A 466 -12.59 4.83 21.24
C LEU A 466 -12.14 5.31 22.62
N LEU A 467 -10.84 5.60 22.80
CA LEU A 467 -10.30 6.06 24.07
C LEU A 467 -10.96 7.37 24.52
N ALA A 468 -11.13 8.33 23.59
CA ALA A 468 -11.77 9.62 23.90
C ALA A 468 -13.24 9.50 24.30
N ARG A 469 -13.95 8.43 23.91
CA ARG A 469 -15.36 8.20 24.32
C ARG A 469 -15.49 7.45 25.63
N ARG A 470 -14.46 6.75 26.07
CA ARG A 470 -14.48 5.88 27.27
C ARG A 470 -13.63 6.48 28.42
N SER A 471 -13.00 7.64 28.21
CA SER A 471 -12.45 8.50 29.25
C SER A 471 -13.53 9.41 29.82
#